data_eeca77cdb341bb73d721448af1336075
#
_entry.id   eeca77cdb341bb73d721448af1336075
#
_cell.length_a   1.000
_cell.length_b   1.000
_cell.length_c   1.000
_cell.angle_alpha   90.00
_cell.angle_beta   90.00
_cell.angle_gamma   90.00
#
_symmetry.space_group_name_H-M   'P 1'
#
loop_
_entity.id
_entity.type
_entity.pdbx_description
1 polymer ?
#
loop_
_entity_poly.entity_id
_entity_poly.type
_entity_poly.pdbx_seq_one_letter_code
_entity_poly.pdbx_strand_id
1 'polypeptide(L)'
;HASALLALTNQPAGGQICADLYGDKAVVVPYAMSGLALAQRVAKAHESLPGCRGLILSNHGLVSFGETAQASYEAMIELVTMAEERVLWGWTKVFASIDLPVDPPTPSQVGPLLRGALARADNDLPGGHERVVLAYRGDNEIMHYVNGRDLARYSQVGVVTPDHAIRTKGWPLVLDGCTKEAITAGIATFVENYTAYFERHKRPDMVMLDPLPKVILAPGVG
;
A
#
# COMPACT_ATOMS: atom_id res chain seq x y z
N HIS A 1 4.12 -7.35 8.52
CA HIS A 1 3.19 -6.62 7.61
C HIS A 1 2.67 -7.55 6.49
N ALA A 2 2.05 -8.70 6.84
CA ALA A 2 1.48 -9.64 5.87
C ALA A 2 0.26 -9.02 5.17
N SER A 3 0.31 -8.86 3.85
CA SER A 3 -0.72 -8.16 3.06
C SER A 3 -2.10 -8.83 3.18
N ALA A 4 -2.17 -10.16 3.14
CA ALA A 4 -3.42 -10.90 3.27
C ALA A 4 -4.09 -10.64 4.62
N LEU A 5 -3.32 -10.65 5.71
CA LEU A 5 -3.83 -10.33 7.04
C LEU A 5 -4.34 -8.90 7.13
N LEU A 6 -3.59 -7.94 6.58
CA LEU A 6 -3.99 -6.53 6.58
C LEU A 6 -5.24 -6.30 5.73
N ALA A 7 -5.42 -7.05 4.64
CA ALA A 7 -6.66 -7.02 3.89
C ALA A 7 -7.89 -7.42 4.73
N LEU A 8 -7.71 -8.28 5.74
CA LEU A 8 -8.75 -8.65 6.68
C LEU A 8 -8.90 -7.60 7.81
N THR A 9 -7.81 -7.22 8.47
CA THR A 9 -7.86 -6.29 9.62
C THR A 9 -8.29 -4.88 9.23
N ASN A 10 -8.09 -4.47 7.97
CA ASN A 10 -8.49 -3.15 7.46
C ASN A 10 -9.98 -3.06 7.09
N GLN A 11 -10.73 -4.17 7.19
CA GLN A 11 -12.19 -4.14 7.00
C GLN A 11 -12.90 -3.51 8.22
N PRO A 12 -14.09 -2.92 8.03
CA PRO A 12 -14.86 -2.37 9.16
C PRO A 12 -15.10 -3.37 10.30
N ALA A 13 -15.31 -4.65 9.98
CA ALA A 13 -15.46 -5.74 10.94
C ALA A 13 -14.16 -6.57 11.10
N GLY A 14 -12.99 -6.01 10.77
CA GLY A 14 -11.74 -6.75 10.68
C GLY A 14 -11.33 -7.47 11.97
N GLY A 15 -11.57 -6.86 13.13
CA GLY A 15 -11.32 -7.49 14.41
C GLY A 15 -12.15 -8.76 14.63
N GLN A 16 -13.44 -8.72 14.29
CA GLN A 16 -14.33 -9.89 14.40
C GLN A 16 -13.97 -10.97 13.37
N ILE A 17 -13.70 -10.57 12.12
CA ILE A 17 -13.26 -11.49 11.06
C ILE A 17 -12.01 -12.26 11.50
N CYS A 18 -11.03 -11.58 12.08
CA CYS A 18 -9.81 -12.22 12.57
C CYS A 18 -10.07 -13.08 13.83
N ALA A 19 -10.91 -12.65 14.75
CA ALA A 19 -11.26 -13.45 15.92
C ALA A 19 -11.95 -14.76 15.51
N ASP A 20 -12.88 -14.70 14.56
CA ASP A 20 -13.58 -15.89 14.05
C ASP A 20 -12.65 -16.82 13.25
N LEU A 21 -11.71 -16.24 12.50
CA LEU A 21 -10.76 -17.00 11.68
C LEU A 21 -9.73 -17.75 12.53
N TYR A 22 -9.14 -17.07 13.51
CA TYR A 22 -8.00 -17.60 14.25
C TYR A 22 -8.38 -18.35 15.52
N GLY A 23 -9.54 -18.04 16.12
CA GLY A 23 -10.01 -18.69 17.34
C GLY A 23 -8.97 -18.62 18.45
N ASP A 24 -8.58 -19.78 18.96
CA ASP A 24 -7.56 -19.95 20.01
C ASP A 24 -6.10 -19.94 19.51
N LYS A 25 -5.90 -19.90 18.21
CA LYS A 25 -4.55 -19.87 17.63
C LYS A 25 -3.87 -18.51 17.76
N ALA A 26 -4.63 -17.41 17.77
CA ALA A 26 -4.05 -16.08 17.89
C ALA A 26 -4.98 -15.08 18.59
N VAL A 27 -4.40 -14.13 19.32
CA VAL A 27 -5.13 -13.04 19.97
C VAL A 27 -5.15 -11.81 19.06
N VAL A 28 -6.32 -11.21 18.90
CA VAL A 28 -6.45 -9.94 18.16
C VAL A 28 -6.16 -8.77 19.11
N VAL A 29 -5.15 -7.98 18.75
CA VAL A 29 -4.73 -6.77 19.50
C VAL A 29 -5.27 -5.54 18.77
N PRO A 30 -6.10 -4.72 19.40
CA PRO A 30 -6.58 -3.47 18.83
C PRO A 30 -5.43 -2.53 18.45
N TYR A 31 -5.65 -1.73 17.42
CA TYR A 31 -4.63 -0.80 16.92
C TYR A 31 -4.01 0.04 18.02
N ALA A 32 -2.70 0.15 17.96
CA ALA A 32 -1.91 1.11 18.72
C ALA A 32 -0.75 1.60 17.84
N MET A 33 -0.37 2.86 18.03
CA MET A 33 0.81 3.42 17.38
C MET A 33 2.05 2.60 17.74
N SER A 34 2.89 2.33 16.78
CA SER A 34 4.18 1.63 16.96
C SER A 34 5.03 2.31 18.04
N GLY A 35 5.72 1.50 18.83
CA GLY A 35 6.54 1.96 19.94
C GLY A 35 6.17 1.28 21.26
N LEU A 36 6.54 1.88 22.39
CA LEU A 36 6.38 1.29 23.74
C LEU A 36 4.93 0.94 24.06
N ALA A 37 3.98 1.78 23.69
CA ALA A 37 2.55 1.53 23.96
C ALA A 37 2.05 0.26 23.25
N LEU A 38 2.46 0.01 22.00
CA LEU A 38 2.15 -1.23 21.30
C LEU A 38 2.85 -2.42 21.95
N ALA A 39 4.14 -2.30 22.29
CA ALA A 39 4.90 -3.38 22.95
C ALA A 39 4.25 -3.82 24.25
N GLN A 40 3.78 -2.89 25.08
CA GLN A 40 3.07 -3.19 26.34
C GLN A 40 1.74 -3.92 26.10
N ARG A 41 0.98 -3.53 25.04
CA ARG A 41 -0.27 -4.23 24.68
C ARG A 41 0.01 -5.64 24.17
N VAL A 42 1.05 -5.82 23.37
CA VAL A 42 1.50 -7.12 22.87
C VAL A 42 1.86 -8.05 24.03
N ALA A 43 2.66 -7.59 24.99
CA ALA A 43 3.04 -8.37 26.16
C ALA A 43 1.80 -8.82 26.95
N LYS A 44 0.90 -7.88 27.26
CA LYS A 44 -0.34 -8.20 27.99
C LYS A 44 -1.26 -9.16 27.22
N ALA A 45 -1.35 -9.01 25.90
CA ALA A 45 -2.16 -9.90 25.07
C ALA A 45 -1.58 -11.31 25.01
N HIS A 46 -0.27 -11.46 24.98
CA HIS A 46 0.40 -12.77 25.05
C HIS A 46 0.06 -13.53 26.34
N GLU A 47 -0.02 -12.83 27.44
CA GLU A 47 -0.39 -13.44 28.74
C GLU A 47 -1.86 -13.89 28.80
N SER A 48 -2.73 -13.30 27.96
CA SER A 48 -4.18 -13.55 28.03
C SER A 48 -4.63 -14.88 27.43
N LEU A 49 -3.82 -15.48 26.54
CA LEU A 49 -4.14 -16.75 25.89
C LEU A 49 -2.88 -17.64 25.86
N PRO A 50 -2.59 -18.38 26.95
CA PRO A 50 -1.47 -19.31 26.98
C PRO A 50 -1.60 -20.36 25.87
N GLY A 51 -0.53 -20.58 25.12
CA GLY A 51 -0.50 -21.55 24.03
C GLY A 51 -0.93 -21.01 22.67
N CYS A 52 -1.34 -19.76 22.54
CA CYS A 52 -1.55 -19.14 21.24
C CYS A 52 -0.22 -19.09 20.45
N ARG A 53 -0.32 -19.10 19.13
CA ARG A 53 0.85 -19.15 18.24
C ARG A 53 1.28 -17.78 17.73
N GLY A 54 0.43 -16.77 17.92
CA GLY A 54 0.73 -15.41 17.51
C GLY A 54 -0.30 -14.40 17.98
N LEU A 55 -0.04 -13.14 17.63
CA LEU A 55 -0.88 -11.99 17.92
C LEU A 55 -1.18 -11.24 16.61
N ILE A 56 -2.44 -10.99 16.34
CA ILE A 56 -2.89 -10.23 15.19
C ILE A 56 -2.97 -8.76 15.58
N LEU A 57 -2.11 -7.94 15.04
CA LEU A 57 -2.08 -6.51 15.31
C LEU A 57 -2.96 -5.79 14.29
N SER A 58 -4.12 -5.30 14.72
CA SER A 58 -5.05 -4.58 13.83
C SER A 58 -4.36 -3.44 13.10
N ASN A 59 -4.55 -3.37 11.77
CA ASN A 59 -3.96 -2.36 10.87
C ASN A 59 -2.42 -2.27 10.88
N HIS A 60 -1.73 -3.33 11.35
CA HIS A 60 -0.27 -3.36 11.43
C HIS A 60 0.32 -4.65 10.87
N GLY A 61 -0.18 -5.81 11.27
CA GLY A 61 0.36 -7.10 10.88
C GLY A 61 0.20 -8.16 11.95
N LEU A 62 1.20 -9.03 12.12
CA LEU A 62 1.19 -10.05 13.17
C LEU A 62 2.56 -10.21 13.84
N VAL A 63 2.54 -10.79 15.02
CA VAL A 63 3.70 -11.30 15.75
C VAL A 63 3.51 -12.79 15.92
N SER A 64 4.50 -13.59 15.57
CA SER A 64 4.58 -15.00 15.87
C SER A 64 5.69 -15.27 16.85
N PHE A 65 5.58 -16.35 17.61
CA PHE A 65 6.58 -16.77 18.59
C PHE A 65 6.58 -18.29 18.73
N GLY A 66 7.62 -18.83 19.37
CA GLY A 66 7.80 -20.24 19.61
C GLY A 66 9.09 -20.49 20.41
N GLU A 67 9.24 -21.68 20.96
CA GLU A 67 10.42 -22.08 21.72
C GLU A 67 11.70 -22.11 20.86
N THR A 68 11.56 -22.19 19.55
CA THR A 68 12.65 -22.14 18.58
C THR A 68 12.34 -21.16 17.45
N ALA A 69 13.38 -20.71 16.75
CA ALA A 69 13.21 -19.90 15.55
C ALA A 69 12.36 -20.60 14.48
N GLN A 70 12.53 -21.91 14.33
CA GLN A 70 11.73 -22.72 13.40
C GLN A 70 10.26 -22.70 13.81
N ALA A 71 9.94 -22.94 15.09
CA ALA A 71 8.55 -22.95 15.58
C ALA A 71 7.87 -21.58 15.38
N SER A 72 8.60 -20.48 15.62
CA SER A 72 8.10 -19.13 15.36
C SER A 72 7.86 -18.88 13.86
N TYR A 73 8.76 -19.35 12.99
CA TYR A 73 8.59 -19.23 11.54
C TYR A 73 7.40 -20.03 11.03
N GLU A 74 7.26 -21.29 11.48
CA GLU A 74 6.14 -22.15 11.11
C GLU A 74 4.79 -21.55 11.57
N ALA A 75 4.75 -20.98 12.77
CA ALA A 75 3.58 -20.25 13.24
C ALA A 75 3.24 -19.04 12.37
N MET A 76 4.25 -18.29 11.89
CA MET A 76 4.07 -17.18 10.95
C MET A 76 3.43 -17.67 9.66
N ILE A 77 3.98 -18.73 9.06
CA ILE A 77 3.47 -19.29 7.80
C ILE A 77 2.03 -19.78 7.99
N GLU A 78 1.73 -20.52 9.05
CA GLU A 78 0.38 -21.01 9.33
C GLU A 78 -0.63 -19.85 9.41
N LEU A 79 -0.36 -18.84 10.24
CA LEU A 79 -1.27 -17.73 10.44
C LEU A 79 -1.48 -16.88 9.18
N VAL A 80 -0.42 -16.70 8.38
CA VAL A 80 -0.53 -15.97 7.10
C VAL A 80 -1.31 -16.78 6.07
N THR A 81 -1.07 -18.09 5.96
CA THR A 81 -1.81 -18.97 5.04
C THR A 81 -3.31 -18.97 5.34
N MET A 82 -3.71 -19.01 6.61
CA MET A 82 -5.12 -18.89 7.00
C MET A 82 -5.74 -17.58 6.50
N ALA A 83 -5.00 -16.45 6.57
CA ALA A 83 -5.47 -15.19 6.03
C ALA A 83 -5.57 -15.19 4.50
N GLU A 84 -4.60 -15.78 3.81
CA GLU A 84 -4.58 -15.91 2.35
C GLU A 84 -5.77 -16.73 1.85
N GLU A 85 -6.02 -17.88 2.44
CA GLU A 85 -7.18 -18.74 2.13
C GLU A 85 -8.50 -17.99 2.36
N ARG A 86 -8.60 -17.23 3.47
CA ARG A 86 -9.81 -16.45 3.78
C ARG A 86 -10.04 -15.31 2.78
N VAL A 87 -8.97 -14.65 2.32
CA VAL A 87 -9.05 -13.61 1.28
C VAL A 87 -9.49 -14.21 -0.05
N LEU A 88 -8.91 -15.35 -0.45
CA LEU A 88 -9.26 -16.05 -1.68
C LEU A 88 -10.72 -16.48 -1.71
N TRP A 89 -11.29 -16.88 -0.59
CA TRP A 89 -12.72 -17.25 -0.46
C TRP A 89 -13.67 -16.08 -0.76
N GLY A 90 -13.26 -14.85 -0.47
CA GLY A 90 -14.06 -13.65 -0.73
C GLY A 90 -13.74 -12.95 -2.04
N TRP A 91 -12.85 -13.50 -2.84
CA TRP A 91 -12.34 -12.81 -4.01
C TRP A 91 -13.29 -12.92 -5.20
N THR A 92 -13.98 -11.84 -5.50
CA THR A 92 -14.70 -11.65 -6.75
C THR A 92 -13.95 -10.64 -7.61
N LYS A 93 -13.40 -11.08 -8.74
CA LYS A 93 -12.85 -10.16 -9.76
C LYS A 93 -14.02 -9.42 -10.40
N VAL A 94 -14.26 -8.18 -10.01
CA VAL A 94 -15.24 -7.33 -10.67
C VAL A 94 -14.64 -5.96 -10.94
N PHE A 95 -13.72 -5.89 -11.89
CA PHE A 95 -13.39 -4.63 -12.51
C PHE A 95 -14.08 -4.58 -13.89
N ALA A 96 -15.15 -3.79 -14.01
CA ALA A 96 -15.65 -3.40 -15.30
C ALA A 96 -14.55 -2.54 -15.95
N SER A 97 -14.08 -2.91 -17.14
CA SER A 97 -13.06 -2.16 -17.86
C SER A 97 -13.61 -0.85 -18.42
N ILE A 98 -12.75 0.15 -18.54
CA ILE A 98 -13.04 1.35 -19.33
C ILE A 98 -12.89 1.06 -20.82
N ASP A 99 -13.51 1.90 -21.64
CA ASP A 99 -13.24 1.92 -23.07
C ASP A 99 -11.88 2.60 -23.30
N LEU A 100 -10.89 1.82 -23.68
CA LEU A 100 -9.57 2.34 -24.03
C LEU A 100 -9.56 2.95 -25.44
N PRO A 101 -8.70 3.94 -25.73
CA PRO A 101 -8.42 4.36 -27.10
C PRO A 101 -8.03 3.19 -27.99
N VAL A 102 -8.36 3.27 -29.28
CA VAL A 102 -8.00 2.24 -30.27
C VAL A 102 -6.48 2.03 -30.32
N ASP A 103 -5.70 3.07 -30.09
CA ASP A 103 -4.24 3.06 -30.08
C ASP A 103 -3.73 3.77 -28.82
N PRO A 104 -3.69 3.06 -27.66
CA PRO A 104 -3.20 3.65 -26.41
C PRO A 104 -1.68 3.90 -26.53
N PRO A 105 -1.17 4.97 -25.89
CA PRO A 105 0.26 5.27 -25.93
C PRO A 105 1.08 4.15 -25.26
N THR A 106 2.23 3.88 -25.82
CA THR A 106 3.15 2.85 -25.30
C THR A 106 3.96 3.37 -24.11
N PRO A 107 4.48 2.46 -23.25
CA PRO A 107 5.38 2.85 -22.16
C PRO A 107 6.62 3.62 -22.62
N SER A 108 7.11 3.35 -23.84
CA SER A 108 8.26 4.05 -24.43
C SER A 108 7.93 5.49 -24.84
N GLN A 109 6.68 5.80 -25.11
CA GLN A 109 6.22 7.17 -25.37
C GLN A 109 5.96 7.95 -24.09
N VAL A 110 5.36 7.30 -23.09
CA VAL A 110 4.96 7.93 -21.81
C VAL A 110 6.14 8.09 -20.84
N GLY A 111 7.03 7.10 -20.79
CA GLY A 111 8.16 7.08 -19.85
C GLY A 111 9.06 8.32 -19.90
N PRO A 112 9.51 8.80 -21.08
CA PRO A 112 10.31 10.02 -21.17
C PRO A 112 9.57 11.28 -20.67
N LEU A 113 8.25 11.38 -20.91
CA LEU A 113 7.42 12.49 -20.43
C LEU A 113 7.32 12.48 -18.91
N LEU A 114 7.07 11.31 -18.31
CA LEU A 114 7.04 11.13 -16.86
C LEU A 114 8.40 11.47 -16.24
N ARG A 115 9.51 10.95 -16.79
CA ARG A 115 10.84 11.26 -16.26
C ARG A 115 11.16 12.74 -16.31
N GLY A 116 10.76 13.42 -17.38
CA GLY A 116 10.93 14.87 -17.52
C GLY A 116 10.10 15.65 -16.49
N ALA A 117 8.86 15.27 -16.29
CA ALA A 117 7.95 15.94 -15.35
C ALA A 117 8.29 15.69 -13.87
N LEU A 118 8.94 14.56 -13.56
CA LEU A 118 9.41 14.23 -12.22
C LEU A 118 10.84 14.72 -11.93
N ALA A 119 11.55 15.27 -12.92
CA ALA A 119 12.90 15.80 -12.72
C ALA A 119 12.86 17.05 -11.86
N ARG A 120 13.81 17.17 -10.94
CA ARG A 120 13.99 18.35 -10.09
C ARG A 120 15.24 19.11 -10.49
N ALA A 121 15.16 20.42 -10.46
CA ALA A 121 16.37 21.24 -10.65
C ALA A 121 17.33 21.00 -9.46
N ASP A 122 18.57 20.67 -9.79
CA ASP A 122 19.67 20.51 -8.85
C ASP A 122 20.96 20.94 -9.54
N ASN A 123 21.45 22.12 -9.19
CA ASN A 123 22.61 22.72 -9.79
C ASN A 123 23.92 22.04 -9.42
N ASP A 124 23.94 21.19 -8.39
CA ASP A 124 25.11 20.45 -7.94
C ASP A 124 25.32 19.16 -8.74
N LEU A 125 24.31 18.75 -9.53
CA LEU A 125 24.38 17.55 -10.35
C LEU A 125 24.78 17.84 -11.80
N PRO A 126 25.55 16.94 -12.44
CA PRO A 126 25.84 17.01 -13.85
C PRO A 126 24.55 17.06 -14.70
N GLY A 127 24.38 18.14 -15.46
CA GLY A 127 23.15 18.37 -16.24
C GLY A 127 22.03 19.12 -15.51
N GLY A 128 22.30 19.63 -14.29
CA GLY A 128 21.41 20.55 -13.57
C GLY A 128 20.10 19.98 -13.08
N HIS A 129 19.94 18.64 -13.05
CA HIS A 129 18.69 17.99 -12.63
C HIS A 129 18.94 16.66 -11.95
N GLU A 130 18.27 16.43 -10.84
CA GLU A 130 18.02 15.10 -10.28
C GLU A 130 16.94 14.41 -11.12
N ARG A 131 17.22 13.19 -11.58
CA ARG A 131 16.31 12.41 -12.43
C ARG A 131 15.95 11.09 -11.77
N VAL A 132 14.68 10.70 -11.91
CA VAL A 132 14.19 9.42 -11.41
C VAL A 132 14.47 8.28 -12.40
N VAL A 133 14.56 7.06 -11.87
CA VAL A 133 14.49 5.82 -12.63
C VAL A 133 13.05 5.30 -12.55
N LEU A 134 12.44 4.99 -13.69
CA LEU A 134 11.09 4.41 -13.75
C LEU A 134 11.19 2.90 -13.90
N ALA A 135 10.44 2.17 -13.08
CA ALA A 135 10.18 0.75 -13.25
C ALA A 135 8.77 0.60 -13.82
N TYR A 136 8.67 0.06 -15.02
CA TYR A 136 7.39 -0.21 -15.67
C TYR A 136 6.82 -1.55 -15.21
N ARG A 137 5.50 -1.59 -15.05
CA ARG A 137 4.73 -2.79 -14.77
C ARG A 137 3.44 -2.79 -15.59
N GLY A 138 3.20 -3.86 -16.34
CA GLY A 138 2.08 -3.94 -17.27
C GLY A 138 1.72 -5.40 -17.59
N ASP A 139 1.82 -6.30 -16.60
CA ASP A 139 1.26 -7.64 -16.71
C ASP A 139 -0.28 -7.61 -16.74
N ASN A 140 -0.89 -8.73 -17.06
CA ASN A 140 -2.35 -8.82 -17.23
C ASN A 140 -3.12 -8.42 -15.96
N GLU A 141 -2.61 -8.69 -14.77
CA GLU A 141 -3.28 -8.35 -13.51
C GLU A 141 -3.23 -6.86 -13.25
N ILE A 142 -2.07 -6.24 -13.48
CA ILE A 142 -1.89 -4.80 -13.38
C ILE A 142 -2.75 -4.07 -14.40
N MET A 143 -2.73 -4.50 -15.66
CA MET A 143 -3.56 -3.90 -16.71
C MET A 143 -5.05 -4.04 -16.40
N HIS A 144 -5.48 -5.16 -15.84
CA HIS A 144 -6.87 -5.34 -15.40
C HIS A 144 -7.24 -4.35 -14.27
N TYR A 145 -6.34 -4.14 -13.32
CA TYR A 145 -6.52 -3.17 -12.24
C TYR A 145 -6.55 -1.72 -12.75
N VAL A 146 -5.54 -1.33 -13.55
CA VAL A 146 -5.36 0.05 -14.02
C VAL A 146 -6.46 0.48 -14.99
N ASN A 147 -7.01 -0.46 -15.76
CA ASN A 147 -8.08 -0.19 -16.73
C ASN A 147 -9.50 -0.36 -16.14
N GLY A 148 -9.63 -0.49 -14.84
CA GLY A 148 -10.94 -0.60 -14.18
C GLY A 148 -11.69 0.74 -14.16
N ARG A 149 -13.00 0.71 -14.45
CA ARG A 149 -13.88 1.91 -14.51
C ARG A 149 -13.84 2.76 -13.24
N ASP A 150 -13.70 2.12 -12.09
CA ASP A 150 -13.70 2.78 -10.78
C ASP A 150 -12.28 3.02 -10.24
N LEU A 151 -11.25 3.05 -11.12
CA LEU A 151 -9.86 3.21 -10.72
C LEU A 151 -9.66 4.38 -9.76
N ALA A 152 -10.22 5.54 -10.09
CA ALA A 152 -10.11 6.75 -9.26
C ALA A 152 -10.74 6.58 -7.87
N ARG A 153 -11.68 5.63 -7.68
CA ARG A 153 -12.29 5.34 -6.39
C ARG A 153 -11.46 4.34 -5.59
N TYR A 154 -11.21 3.15 -6.12
CA TYR A 154 -10.58 2.10 -5.32
C TYR A 154 -9.08 2.28 -5.12
N SER A 155 -8.38 3.00 -6.01
CA SER A 155 -6.96 3.30 -5.85
C SER A 155 -6.68 4.40 -4.81
N GLN A 156 -7.69 5.18 -4.42
CA GLN A 156 -7.54 6.32 -3.51
C GLN A 156 -8.01 6.03 -2.07
N VAL A 157 -8.41 4.81 -1.76
CA VAL A 157 -8.86 4.42 -0.41
C VAL A 157 -7.73 4.21 0.59
N GLY A 158 -6.50 4.38 0.18
CA GLY A 158 -5.31 4.14 0.99
C GLY A 158 -4.61 2.83 0.64
N VAL A 159 -3.42 2.67 1.19
CA VAL A 159 -2.59 1.47 1.00
C VAL A 159 -2.87 0.43 2.06
N VAL A 160 -2.61 -0.84 1.72
CA VAL A 160 -2.94 -1.99 2.59
C VAL A 160 -1.98 -2.11 3.77
N THR A 161 -0.69 -1.78 3.59
CA THR A 161 0.33 -2.00 4.61
C THR A 161 1.05 -0.71 5.01
N PRO A 162 1.61 -0.63 6.24
CA PRO A 162 2.48 0.47 6.66
C PRO A 162 3.71 0.64 5.74
N ASP A 163 4.26 -0.45 5.21
CA ASP A 163 5.39 -0.38 4.27
C ASP A 163 5.04 0.39 3.01
N HIS A 164 3.84 0.17 2.45
CA HIS A 164 3.38 0.93 1.29
C HIS A 164 3.20 2.43 1.64
N ALA A 165 2.64 2.75 2.81
CA ALA A 165 2.49 4.15 3.25
C ALA A 165 3.84 4.88 3.31
N ILE A 166 4.88 4.20 3.81
CA ILE A 166 6.23 4.75 3.94
C ILE A 166 6.93 4.86 2.57
N ARG A 167 6.85 3.81 1.75
CA ARG A 167 7.66 3.67 0.52
C ARG A 167 6.98 4.23 -0.72
N THR A 168 5.67 4.07 -0.84
CA THR A 168 4.89 4.42 -2.04
C THR A 168 3.84 5.51 -1.78
N LYS A 169 3.81 6.07 -0.57
CA LYS A 169 2.80 7.00 -0.06
C LYS A 169 1.43 6.35 0.17
N GLY A 170 0.47 7.13 0.68
CA GLY A 170 -0.87 6.66 1.02
C GLY A 170 -1.76 6.34 -0.18
N TRP A 171 -1.44 6.86 -1.36
CA TRP A 171 -2.17 6.64 -2.62
C TRP A 171 -1.28 6.88 -3.84
N PRO A 172 -1.58 6.27 -5.00
CA PRO A 172 -0.91 6.53 -6.26
C PRO A 172 -1.42 7.82 -6.93
N LEU A 173 -0.64 8.35 -7.88
CA LEU A 173 -1.16 9.28 -8.87
C LEU A 173 -1.92 8.48 -9.94
N VAL A 174 -3.15 8.86 -10.24
CA VAL A 174 -3.91 8.37 -11.39
C VAL A 174 -3.86 9.44 -12.48
N LEU A 175 -3.42 9.07 -13.67
CA LEU A 175 -3.37 9.98 -14.81
C LEU A 175 -4.70 9.99 -15.58
N ASP A 176 -5.22 11.18 -15.87
CA ASP A 176 -6.38 11.39 -16.75
C ASP A 176 -6.01 11.34 -18.23
N GLY A 177 -4.72 11.31 -18.55
CA GLY A 177 -4.17 11.23 -19.89
C GLY A 177 -2.65 11.20 -19.89
N CYS A 178 -2.07 10.85 -21.03
CA CYS A 178 -0.63 10.66 -21.18
C CYS A 178 0.07 11.77 -22.00
N THR A 179 -0.58 12.91 -22.21
CA THR A 179 0.09 14.08 -22.82
C THR A 179 1.01 14.75 -21.78
N LYS A 180 1.98 15.52 -22.26
CA LYS A 180 2.90 16.26 -21.38
C LYS A 180 2.14 17.18 -20.42
N GLU A 181 1.11 17.85 -20.90
CA GLU A 181 0.29 18.78 -20.14
C GLU A 181 -0.50 18.06 -19.05
N ALA A 182 -1.16 16.94 -19.39
CA ALA A 182 -1.93 16.13 -18.44
C ALA A 182 -1.02 15.54 -17.34
N ILE A 183 0.14 15.00 -17.71
CA ILE A 183 1.13 14.47 -16.78
C ILE A 183 1.62 15.56 -15.83
N THR A 184 1.99 16.73 -16.35
CA THR A 184 2.48 17.85 -15.52
C THR A 184 1.42 18.34 -14.55
N ALA A 185 0.19 18.52 -15.03
CA ALA A 185 -0.93 18.93 -14.19
C ALA A 185 -1.26 17.89 -13.10
N GLY A 186 -1.29 16.61 -13.46
CA GLY A 186 -1.55 15.52 -12.52
C GLY A 186 -0.50 15.45 -11.41
N ILE A 187 0.80 15.60 -11.74
CA ILE A 187 1.87 15.65 -10.75
C ILE A 187 1.73 16.86 -9.83
N ALA A 188 1.43 18.05 -10.38
CA ALA A 188 1.23 19.26 -9.58
C ALA A 188 0.08 19.09 -8.58
N THR A 189 -1.08 18.60 -9.03
CA THR A 189 -2.23 18.31 -8.17
C THR A 189 -1.90 17.27 -7.10
N PHE A 190 -1.14 16.23 -7.45
CA PHE A 190 -0.71 15.22 -6.47
C PHE A 190 0.17 15.84 -5.37
N VAL A 191 1.13 16.69 -5.74
CA VAL A 191 2.03 17.38 -4.79
C VAL A 191 1.24 18.29 -3.86
N GLU A 192 0.29 19.06 -4.38
CA GLU A 192 -0.60 19.91 -3.58
C GLU A 192 -1.42 19.09 -2.57
N ASN A 193 -2.05 18.01 -3.03
CA ASN A 193 -2.85 17.13 -2.18
C ASN A 193 -2.01 16.45 -1.09
N TYR A 194 -0.81 15.96 -1.45
CA TYR A 194 0.09 15.34 -0.48
C TYR A 194 0.61 16.34 0.55
N THR A 195 0.95 17.55 0.13
CA THR A 195 1.36 18.64 1.03
C THR A 195 0.24 19.01 1.99
N ALA A 196 -0.98 19.20 1.48
CA ALA A 196 -2.14 19.48 2.30
C ALA A 196 -2.47 18.36 3.29
N TYR A 197 -2.30 17.10 2.88
CA TYR A 197 -2.43 15.94 3.78
C TYR A 197 -1.38 15.99 4.90
N PHE A 198 -0.11 16.22 4.57
CA PHE A 198 0.95 16.33 5.56
C PHE A 198 0.68 17.47 6.56
N GLU A 199 0.32 18.66 6.07
CA GLU A 199 0.02 19.81 6.91
C GLU A 199 -1.12 19.56 7.91
N ARG A 200 -2.16 18.82 7.50
CA ARG A 200 -3.28 18.46 8.40
C ARG A 200 -2.90 17.47 9.51
N HIS A 201 -1.88 16.64 9.28
CA HIS A 201 -1.58 15.53 10.19
C HIS A 201 -0.21 15.62 10.87
N LYS A 202 0.60 16.61 10.49
CA LYS A 202 1.96 16.78 11.04
C LYS A 202 1.95 17.06 12.54
N ARG A 203 2.97 16.57 13.22
CA ARG A 203 3.36 17.01 14.57
C ARG A 203 4.60 17.88 14.45
N PRO A 204 4.95 18.66 15.52
CA PRO A 204 6.08 19.61 15.46
C PRO A 204 7.44 19.01 15.09
N ASP A 205 7.62 17.73 15.36
CA ASP A 205 8.87 16.96 15.13
C ASP A 205 8.89 16.24 13.77
N MET A 206 7.84 16.33 12.97
CA MET A 206 7.76 15.65 11.68
C MET A 206 8.28 16.51 10.53
N VAL A 207 9.05 15.87 9.65
CA VAL A 207 9.53 16.42 8.38
C VAL A 207 8.81 15.73 7.23
N MET A 208 8.31 16.54 6.29
CA MET A 208 7.65 16.02 5.09
C MET A 208 8.66 15.28 4.20
N LEU A 209 8.29 14.07 3.78
CA LEU A 209 9.02 13.35 2.75
C LEU A 209 8.83 14.04 1.39
N ASP A 210 9.72 13.70 0.44
CA ASP A 210 9.58 14.12 -0.95
C ASP A 210 8.12 14.03 -1.44
N PRO A 211 7.47 15.13 -1.88
CA PRO A 211 6.06 15.14 -2.22
C PRO A 211 5.71 14.48 -3.56
N LEU A 212 6.69 14.17 -4.41
CA LEU A 212 6.43 13.57 -5.73
C LEU A 212 5.80 12.16 -5.61
N PRO A 213 4.92 11.76 -6.53
CA PRO A 213 4.34 10.43 -6.55
C PRO A 213 5.41 9.34 -6.74
N LYS A 214 5.24 8.20 -6.05
CA LYS A 214 6.12 7.03 -6.18
C LYS A 214 5.50 5.92 -7.02
N VAL A 215 4.18 5.91 -7.11
CA VAL A 215 3.41 5.01 -7.96
C VAL A 215 2.49 5.87 -8.84
N ILE A 216 2.48 5.59 -10.13
CA ILE A 216 1.66 6.28 -11.12
C ILE A 216 0.88 5.23 -11.89
N LEU A 217 -0.41 5.39 -11.96
CA LEU A 217 -1.33 4.54 -12.70
C LEU A 217 -1.76 5.28 -13.96
N ALA A 218 -1.42 4.72 -15.10
CA ALA A 218 -1.73 5.29 -16.44
C ALA A 218 -2.65 4.34 -17.20
N PRO A 219 -4.00 4.58 -17.23
CA PRO A 219 -4.93 3.73 -17.95
C PRO A 219 -4.50 3.51 -19.41
N GLY A 220 -4.53 2.26 -19.86
CA GLY A 220 -4.04 1.84 -21.17
C GLY A 220 -2.52 1.63 -21.27
N VAL A 221 -1.76 1.98 -20.23
CA VAL A 221 -0.28 1.90 -20.24
C VAL A 221 0.23 0.94 -19.18
N GLY A 222 -0.12 1.16 -17.90
CA GLY A 222 0.39 0.37 -16.79
C GLY A 222 0.42 1.10 -15.47
#